data_ab318109fb75e5ebb51d9f65e23daa63
#
_entry.id   ab318109fb75e5ebb51d9f65e23daa63
#
_cell.length_a   1.000
_cell.length_b   1.000
_cell.length_c   1.000
_cell.angle_alpha   90.00
_cell.angle_beta   90.00
_cell.angle_gamma   90.00
#
_symmetry.space_group_name_H-M   'P 1'
#
loop_
_entity.id
_entity.type
_entity.pdbx_description
1 polymer ?
#
loop_
_entity_poly.entity_id
_entity_poly.type
_entity_poly.pdbx_seq_one_letter_code
_entity_poly.pdbx_strand_id
1 'polypeptide(L)'
;MKKQQPQISEDKILEASWELLGDEGIEKFSMRRLADRLGIQAPSLYWYFKSKQHLYQHLANQISKMILNEFQYDGDWKVQMEGLAISIRSVLRRYPCSTQLMMQTLPHEPDMIRFTNRMLLCMESTPLEQEQKLQAVLTLVNYVFFFVLDNYEHQRTVSVMTKDQGEHPGGEMIQLLDSMSETEAGLFRRMHKGGLFEMMGSDGAFEFGLKLILSGIEQVIKEQEN
;
A
#
# COMPACT_ATOMS: atom_id res chain seq x y z
N MET A 1 28.94 38.17 4.99
CA MET A 1 28.23 37.20 5.84
C MET A 1 28.01 35.93 4.99
N LYS A 2 28.71 34.84 5.28
CA LYS A 2 28.45 33.53 4.67
C LYS A 2 27.09 33.04 5.23
N LYS A 3 26.07 32.94 4.35
CA LYS A 3 24.83 32.22 4.72
C LYS A 3 25.25 30.80 5.11
N GLN A 4 25.07 30.42 6.38
CA GLN A 4 25.15 29.05 6.81
C GLN A 4 24.15 28.25 5.95
N GLN A 5 24.64 27.38 5.08
CA GLN A 5 23.79 26.40 4.42
C GLN A 5 23.11 25.58 5.54
N PRO A 6 21.77 25.41 5.50
CA PRO A 6 21.11 24.58 6.47
C PRO A 6 21.77 23.19 6.42
N GLN A 7 22.23 22.74 7.58
CA GLN A 7 22.83 21.40 7.70
C GLN A 7 21.72 20.39 7.42
N ILE A 8 21.74 19.82 6.21
CA ILE A 8 20.76 18.85 5.79
C ILE A 8 21.10 17.51 6.48
N SER A 9 20.09 16.79 6.93
CA SER A 9 20.21 15.45 7.49
C SER A 9 19.48 14.44 6.63
N GLU A 10 19.82 13.17 6.78
CA GLU A 10 19.11 12.07 6.14
C GLU A 10 17.62 12.11 6.45
N ASP A 11 17.23 12.31 7.72
CA ASP A 11 15.83 12.40 8.13
C ASP A 11 15.07 13.52 7.41
N LYS A 12 15.68 14.69 7.24
CA LYS A 12 15.06 15.80 6.48
C LYS A 12 14.88 15.46 5.00
N ILE A 13 15.81 14.71 4.42
CA ILE A 13 15.69 14.26 3.02
C ILE A 13 14.54 13.26 2.89
N LEU A 14 14.43 12.31 3.83
CA LEU A 14 13.35 11.32 3.85
C LEU A 14 11.98 11.98 4.08
N GLU A 15 11.88 12.94 5.00
CA GLU A 15 10.66 13.72 5.25
C GLU A 15 10.22 14.49 3.98
N ALA A 16 11.11 15.26 3.38
CA ALA A 16 10.83 15.97 2.13
C ALA A 16 10.50 15.02 0.97
N SER A 17 11.02 13.80 0.99
CA SER A 17 10.68 12.78 -0.01
C SER A 17 9.23 12.31 0.13
N TRP A 18 8.75 12.08 1.35
CA TRP A 18 7.34 11.75 1.60
C TRP A 18 6.40 12.88 1.20
N GLU A 19 6.75 14.13 1.52
CA GLU A 19 5.97 15.28 1.07
C GLU A 19 5.91 15.36 -0.46
N LEU A 20 7.05 15.19 -1.15
CA LEU A 20 7.11 15.23 -2.62
C LEU A 20 6.31 14.10 -3.26
N LEU A 21 6.36 12.88 -2.68
CA LEU A 21 5.55 11.75 -3.12
C LEU A 21 4.05 12.02 -2.95
N GLY A 22 3.66 12.67 -1.84
CA GLY A 22 2.27 13.05 -1.59
C GLY A 22 1.73 14.09 -2.57
N ASP A 23 2.53 15.10 -2.88
CA ASP A 23 2.13 16.21 -3.74
C ASP A 23 2.10 15.85 -5.22
N GLU A 24 3.08 15.07 -5.68
CA GLU A 24 3.33 14.89 -7.11
C GLU A 24 3.16 13.45 -7.61
N GLY A 25 3.15 12.48 -6.71
CA GLY A 25 3.11 11.06 -7.02
C GLY A 25 4.50 10.49 -7.40
N ILE A 26 4.56 9.16 -7.45
CA ILE A 26 5.83 8.44 -7.67
C ILE A 26 6.39 8.62 -9.09
N GLU A 27 5.53 8.85 -10.09
CA GLU A 27 5.93 9.02 -11.50
C GLU A 27 6.71 10.31 -11.71
N LYS A 28 6.33 11.38 -11.00
CA LYS A 28 6.98 12.70 -11.12
C LYS A 28 8.16 12.86 -10.18
N PHE A 29 8.36 11.92 -9.24
CA PHE A 29 9.45 11.98 -8.29
C PHE A 29 10.82 11.89 -8.97
N SER A 30 11.71 12.85 -8.67
CA SER A 30 13.10 12.83 -9.13
C SER A 30 14.04 13.44 -8.08
N MET A 31 15.31 13.02 -8.09
CA MET A 31 16.34 13.58 -7.20
C MET A 31 16.51 15.10 -7.40
N ARG A 32 16.30 15.61 -8.61
CA ARG A 32 16.34 17.04 -8.89
C ARG A 32 15.20 17.78 -8.21
N ARG A 33 13.95 17.30 -8.34
CA ARG A 33 12.79 17.91 -7.68
C ARG A 33 12.91 17.88 -6.16
N LEU A 34 13.45 16.78 -5.61
CA LEU A 34 13.73 16.69 -4.19
C LEU A 34 14.78 17.73 -3.75
N ALA A 35 15.85 17.91 -4.52
CA ALA A 35 16.86 18.92 -4.25
C ALA A 35 16.26 20.34 -4.32
N ASP A 36 15.44 20.62 -5.33
CA ASP A 36 14.74 21.91 -5.50
C ASP A 36 13.83 22.19 -4.27
N ARG A 37 13.06 21.18 -3.80
CA ARG A 37 12.23 21.28 -2.59
C ARG A 37 13.03 21.60 -1.32
N LEU A 38 14.20 20.99 -1.19
CA LEU A 38 15.11 21.19 -0.06
C LEU A 38 15.95 22.48 -0.15
N GLY A 39 15.90 23.19 -1.27
CA GLY A 39 16.71 24.38 -1.52
C GLY A 39 18.21 24.10 -1.61
N ILE A 40 18.60 22.93 -2.08
CA ILE A 40 19.99 22.49 -2.21
C ILE A 40 20.34 22.09 -3.64
N GLN A 41 21.64 21.88 -3.90
CA GLN A 41 22.09 21.34 -5.19
C GLN A 41 21.91 19.83 -5.25
N ALA A 42 21.42 19.29 -6.37
CA ALA A 42 21.20 17.85 -6.55
C ALA A 42 22.43 16.98 -6.21
N PRO A 43 23.68 17.34 -6.53
CA PRO A 43 24.85 16.59 -6.09
C PRO A 43 24.94 16.36 -4.58
N SER A 44 24.40 17.27 -3.76
CA SER A 44 24.42 17.14 -2.31
C SER A 44 23.58 15.96 -1.81
N LEU A 45 22.51 15.58 -2.52
CA LEU A 45 21.70 14.42 -2.18
C LEU A 45 22.45 13.11 -2.39
N TYR A 46 23.31 13.05 -3.40
CA TYR A 46 24.06 11.84 -3.73
C TYR A 46 25.16 11.48 -2.70
N TRP A 47 25.48 12.41 -1.78
CA TRP A 47 26.29 12.09 -0.61
C TRP A 47 25.55 11.21 0.39
N TYR A 48 24.23 11.34 0.50
CA TYR A 48 23.38 10.57 1.39
C TYR A 48 22.82 9.33 0.67
N PHE A 49 22.28 9.52 -0.52
CA PHE A 49 21.62 8.46 -1.29
C PHE A 49 22.21 8.35 -2.69
N LYS A 50 22.95 7.28 -2.95
CA LYS A 50 23.71 7.06 -4.21
C LYS A 50 22.85 7.07 -5.47
N SER A 51 21.53 6.84 -5.35
CA SER A 51 20.57 6.82 -6.44
C SER A 51 19.14 7.03 -5.93
N LYS A 52 18.20 7.30 -6.83
CA LYS A 52 16.77 7.29 -6.53
C LYS A 52 16.34 5.95 -5.92
N GLN A 53 16.82 4.84 -6.46
CA GLN A 53 16.52 3.49 -5.94
C GLN A 53 17.05 3.28 -4.52
N HIS A 54 18.24 3.79 -4.21
CA HIS A 54 18.79 3.73 -2.85
C HIS A 54 17.94 4.54 -1.87
N LEU A 55 17.46 5.72 -2.26
CA LEU A 55 16.51 6.51 -1.45
C LEU A 55 15.19 5.74 -1.25
N TYR A 56 14.66 5.08 -2.28
CA TYR A 56 13.45 4.28 -2.19
C TYR A 56 13.58 3.09 -1.23
N GLN A 57 14.75 2.44 -1.18
CA GLN A 57 15.03 1.39 -0.21
C GLN A 57 14.95 1.91 1.23
N HIS A 58 15.51 3.09 1.50
CA HIS A 58 15.44 3.70 2.85
C HIS A 58 14.00 4.11 3.22
N LEU A 59 13.21 4.63 2.28
CA LEU A 59 11.80 4.93 2.52
C LEU A 59 10.99 3.65 2.80
N ALA A 60 11.23 2.57 2.05
CA ALA A 60 10.60 1.26 2.29
C ALA A 60 11.01 0.67 3.65
N ASN A 61 12.28 0.86 4.06
CA ASN A 61 12.75 0.47 5.38
C ASN A 61 12.02 1.22 6.50
N GLN A 62 11.77 2.53 6.34
CA GLN A 62 10.94 3.29 7.27
C GLN A 62 9.52 2.74 7.37
N ILE A 63 8.87 2.44 6.25
CA ILE A 63 7.53 1.82 6.24
C ILE A 63 7.56 0.49 6.98
N SER A 64 8.53 -0.36 6.70
CA SER A 64 8.70 -1.67 7.37
C SER A 64 8.86 -1.52 8.89
N LYS A 65 9.67 -0.54 9.32
CA LYS A 65 9.84 -0.21 10.75
C LYS A 65 8.55 0.25 11.40
N MET A 66 7.76 1.08 10.72
CA MET A 66 6.48 1.56 11.24
C MET A 66 5.48 0.42 11.38
N ILE A 67 5.40 -0.49 10.39
CA ILE A 67 4.54 -1.68 10.48
C ILE A 67 4.96 -2.56 11.65
N LEU A 68 6.26 -2.81 11.84
CA LEU A 68 6.78 -3.59 12.96
C LEU A 68 6.43 -2.99 14.34
N ASN A 69 6.40 -1.66 14.44
CA ASN A 69 6.07 -0.96 15.69
C ASN A 69 4.57 -1.01 16.01
N GLU A 70 3.72 -1.11 15.01
CA GLU A 70 2.25 -1.20 15.20
C GLU A 70 1.78 -2.65 15.34
N PHE A 71 2.50 -3.58 14.74
CA PHE A 71 2.13 -4.98 14.75
C PHE A 71 2.44 -5.65 16.09
N GLN A 72 1.39 -6.14 16.77
CA GLN A 72 1.51 -6.93 17.98
C GLN A 72 1.59 -8.43 17.61
N TYR A 73 2.71 -9.04 17.94
CA TYR A 73 2.95 -10.47 17.71
C TYR A 73 2.44 -11.28 18.92
N ASP A 74 1.12 -11.45 19.00
CA ASP A 74 0.43 -12.16 20.08
C ASP A 74 -0.76 -12.96 19.53
N GLY A 75 -1.17 -14.00 20.27
CA GLY A 75 -2.26 -14.89 19.88
C GLY A 75 -1.87 -16.01 18.91
N ASP A 76 -2.88 -16.70 18.40
CA ASP A 76 -2.71 -17.74 17.40
C ASP A 76 -2.37 -17.16 16.00
N TRP A 77 -2.08 -18.04 15.05
CA TRP A 77 -1.72 -17.65 13.69
C TRP A 77 -2.77 -16.75 13.03
N LYS A 78 -4.05 -16.99 13.32
CA LYS A 78 -5.15 -16.24 12.69
C LYS A 78 -5.22 -14.81 13.21
N VAL A 79 -5.11 -14.65 14.54
CA VAL A 79 -5.03 -13.33 15.20
C VAL A 79 -3.80 -12.56 14.71
N GLN A 80 -2.65 -13.24 14.59
CA GLN A 80 -1.41 -12.63 14.10
C GLN A 80 -1.53 -12.20 12.63
N MET A 81 -2.09 -13.02 11.75
CA MET A 81 -2.28 -12.67 10.33
C MET A 81 -3.28 -11.52 10.16
N GLU A 82 -4.35 -11.50 10.95
CA GLU A 82 -5.31 -10.39 10.97
C GLU A 82 -4.64 -9.10 11.45
N GLY A 83 -3.95 -9.13 12.57
CA GLY A 83 -3.20 -7.99 13.11
C GLY A 83 -2.14 -7.47 12.14
N LEU A 84 -1.44 -8.37 11.45
CA LEU A 84 -0.47 -8.03 10.40
C LEU A 84 -1.15 -7.26 9.25
N ALA A 85 -2.27 -7.77 8.74
CA ALA A 85 -3.02 -7.12 7.66
C ALA A 85 -3.50 -5.72 8.05
N ILE A 86 -4.02 -5.56 9.27
CA ILE A 86 -4.48 -4.28 9.81
C ILE A 86 -3.30 -3.30 9.94
N SER A 87 -2.17 -3.74 10.50
CA SER A 87 -0.97 -2.91 10.69
C SER A 87 -0.38 -2.46 9.36
N ILE A 88 -0.27 -3.36 8.38
CA ILE A 88 0.20 -3.02 7.03
C ILE A 88 -0.73 -1.96 6.42
N ARG A 89 -2.04 -2.20 6.40
CA ARG A 89 -3.03 -1.28 5.84
C ARG A 89 -2.98 0.09 6.52
N SER A 90 -2.91 0.12 7.86
CA SER A 90 -2.84 1.35 8.66
C SER A 90 -1.66 2.20 8.25
N VAL A 91 -0.46 1.62 8.16
CA VAL A 91 0.75 2.35 7.79
C VAL A 91 0.70 2.82 6.33
N LEU A 92 0.36 1.92 5.39
CA LEU A 92 0.37 2.26 3.96
C LEU A 92 -0.64 3.37 3.60
N ARG A 93 -1.79 3.44 4.27
CA ARG A 93 -2.78 4.52 4.06
C ARG A 93 -2.29 5.90 4.49
N ARG A 94 -1.36 5.98 5.43
CA ARG A 94 -0.82 7.27 5.93
C ARG A 94 0.28 7.85 5.04
N TYR A 95 0.91 7.02 4.22
CA TYR A 95 2.04 7.42 3.38
C TYR A 95 1.70 7.26 1.91
N PRO A 96 1.42 8.35 1.19
CA PRO A 96 1.13 8.31 -0.24
C PRO A 96 2.23 7.59 -1.02
N CYS A 97 1.85 6.80 -2.02
CA CYS A 97 2.76 6.01 -2.86
C CYS A 97 3.57 4.92 -2.11
N SER A 98 3.31 4.68 -0.81
CA SER A 98 4.07 3.68 -0.05
C SER A 98 3.93 2.27 -0.62
N THR A 99 2.76 1.91 -1.10
CA THR A 99 2.51 0.59 -1.71
C THR A 99 3.33 0.42 -2.98
N GLN A 100 3.29 1.39 -3.91
CA GLN A 100 4.11 1.35 -5.14
C GLN A 100 5.60 1.29 -4.80
N LEU A 101 6.03 2.02 -3.77
CA LEU A 101 7.40 2.07 -3.31
C LEU A 101 7.84 0.71 -2.75
N MET A 102 7.03 0.07 -1.88
CA MET A 102 7.28 -1.27 -1.36
C MET A 102 7.36 -2.33 -2.49
N MET A 103 6.52 -2.23 -3.51
CA MET A 103 6.54 -3.13 -4.67
C MET A 103 7.76 -2.94 -5.59
N GLN A 104 8.41 -1.77 -5.55
CA GLN A 104 9.60 -1.45 -6.36
C GLN A 104 10.92 -1.67 -5.62
N THR A 105 10.87 -2.19 -4.39
CA THR A 105 12.04 -2.41 -3.55
C THR A 105 12.20 -3.88 -3.16
N LEU A 106 13.40 -4.25 -2.77
CA LEU A 106 13.72 -5.59 -2.27
C LEU A 106 14.13 -5.50 -0.78
N PRO A 107 13.95 -6.56 0.02
CA PRO A 107 14.25 -6.53 1.45
C PRO A 107 15.75 -6.55 1.72
N HIS A 108 16.47 -5.49 1.34
CA HIS A 108 17.91 -5.33 1.54
C HIS A 108 18.28 -4.52 2.78
N GLU A 109 17.29 -3.85 3.40
CA GLU A 109 17.50 -3.05 4.60
C GLU A 109 17.07 -3.80 5.87
N PRO A 110 17.66 -3.49 7.04
CA PRO A 110 17.42 -4.27 8.26
C PRO A 110 15.98 -4.42 8.68
N ASP A 111 15.17 -3.34 8.63
CA ASP A 111 13.78 -3.40 9.06
C ASP A 111 12.89 -4.08 8.02
N MET A 112 13.25 -4.03 6.74
CA MET A 112 12.59 -4.81 5.69
C MET A 112 12.81 -6.32 5.91
N ILE A 113 14.04 -6.73 6.27
CA ILE A 113 14.35 -8.13 6.59
C ILE A 113 13.58 -8.57 7.85
N ARG A 114 13.59 -7.76 8.91
CA ARG A 114 12.83 -8.03 10.14
C ARG A 114 11.34 -8.16 9.87
N PHE A 115 10.79 -7.28 9.05
CA PHE A 115 9.38 -7.31 8.65
C PHE A 115 9.06 -8.59 7.89
N THR A 116 9.88 -8.95 6.88
CA THR A 116 9.72 -10.20 6.12
C THR A 116 9.76 -11.42 7.05
N ASN A 117 10.74 -11.49 7.95
CA ASN A 117 10.82 -12.58 8.91
C ASN A 117 9.59 -12.62 9.84
N ARG A 118 9.11 -11.46 10.30
CA ARG A 118 7.95 -11.37 11.18
C ARG A 118 6.67 -11.86 10.49
N MET A 119 6.50 -11.54 9.21
CA MET A 119 5.38 -12.05 8.41
C MET A 119 5.37 -13.58 8.35
N LEU A 120 6.54 -14.19 8.08
CA LEU A 120 6.67 -15.66 8.01
C LEU A 120 6.40 -16.34 9.36
N LEU A 121 6.84 -15.74 10.45
CA LEU A 121 6.63 -16.26 11.81
C LEU A 121 5.14 -16.32 12.20
N CYS A 122 4.25 -15.53 11.61
CA CYS A 122 2.81 -15.62 11.87
C CYS A 122 2.24 -17.02 11.56
N MET A 123 2.86 -17.74 10.61
CA MET A 123 2.40 -19.06 10.19
C MET A 123 3.24 -20.22 10.79
N GLU A 124 4.26 -19.92 11.60
CA GLU A 124 5.21 -20.93 12.07
C GLU A 124 4.55 -22.07 12.87
N SER A 125 3.55 -21.74 13.70
CA SER A 125 2.82 -22.71 14.53
C SER A 125 1.83 -23.59 13.77
N THR A 126 1.60 -23.35 12.48
CA THR A 126 0.65 -24.14 11.67
C THR A 126 1.31 -25.43 11.14
N PRO A 127 0.51 -26.49 10.86
CA PRO A 127 1.02 -27.75 10.30
C PRO A 127 1.36 -27.66 8.80
N LEU A 128 1.18 -26.49 8.17
CA LEU A 128 1.46 -26.28 6.75
C LEU A 128 2.95 -26.49 6.42
N GLU A 129 3.23 -26.98 5.21
CA GLU A 129 4.57 -27.03 4.66
C GLU A 129 5.14 -25.60 4.44
N GLN A 130 6.46 -25.45 4.43
CA GLN A 130 7.13 -24.15 4.35
C GLN A 130 6.69 -23.32 3.11
N GLU A 131 6.51 -23.98 1.97
CA GLU A 131 6.02 -23.35 0.75
C GLU A 131 4.59 -22.82 0.92
N GLN A 132 3.71 -23.60 1.55
CA GLN A 132 2.32 -23.21 1.82
C GLN A 132 2.23 -22.06 2.83
N LYS A 133 3.08 -22.05 3.87
CA LYS A 133 3.20 -20.93 4.81
C LYS A 133 3.59 -19.65 4.08
N LEU A 134 4.59 -19.71 3.21
CA LEU A 134 5.01 -18.58 2.39
C LEU A 134 3.86 -18.08 1.50
N GLN A 135 3.17 -18.99 0.79
CA GLN A 135 2.06 -18.63 -0.09
C GLN A 135 0.88 -18.02 0.67
N ALA A 136 0.55 -18.52 1.87
CA ALA A 136 -0.49 -17.94 2.72
C ALA A 136 -0.17 -16.49 3.11
N VAL A 137 1.07 -16.25 3.57
CA VAL A 137 1.55 -14.91 3.92
C VAL A 137 1.54 -13.97 2.71
N LEU A 138 2.08 -14.41 1.57
CA LEU A 138 2.11 -13.60 0.35
C LEU A 138 0.71 -13.30 -0.18
N THR A 139 -0.23 -14.24 -0.10
CA THR A 139 -1.62 -14.02 -0.49
C THR A 139 -2.25 -12.90 0.33
N LEU A 140 -2.08 -12.93 1.66
CA LEU A 140 -2.59 -11.88 2.54
C LEU A 140 -1.93 -10.52 2.24
N VAL A 141 -0.61 -10.47 2.15
CA VAL A 141 0.14 -9.23 1.91
C VAL A 141 -0.23 -8.61 0.55
N ASN A 142 -0.32 -9.44 -0.49
CA ASN A 142 -0.74 -8.99 -1.82
C ASN A 142 -2.17 -8.45 -1.81
N TYR A 143 -3.08 -9.08 -1.07
CA TYR A 143 -4.44 -8.56 -0.88
C TYR A 143 -4.41 -7.15 -0.26
N VAL A 144 -3.67 -6.97 0.85
CA VAL A 144 -3.58 -5.67 1.53
C VAL A 144 -2.95 -4.61 0.63
N PHE A 145 -1.85 -4.96 -0.04
CA PHE A 145 -1.15 -4.05 -0.95
C PHE A 145 -2.05 -3.61 -2.10
N PHE A 146 -2.70 -4.57 -2.76
CA PHE A 146 -3.59 -4.26 -3.87
C PHE A 146 -4.80 -3.43 -3.41
N PHE A 147 -5.40 -3.78 -2.27
CA PHE A 147 -6.54 -3.05 -1.72
C PHE A 147 -6.20 -1.57 -1.43
N VAL A 148 -5.01 -1.31 -0.84
CA VAL A 148 -4.57 0.07 -0.56
C VAL A 148 -4.22 0.80 -1.85
N LEU A 149 -3.53 0.14 -2.78
CA LEU A 149 -3.13 0.72 -4.05
C LEU A 149 -4.35 1.08 -4.91
N ASP A 150 -5.29 0.15 -5.07
CA ASP A 150 -6.52 0.35 -5.85
C ASP A 150 -7.32 1.55 -5.33
N ASN A 151 -7.46 1.64 -4.01
CA ASN A 151 -8.14 2.75 -3.36
C ASN A 151 -7.43 4.10 -3.60
N TYR A 152 -6.11 4.11 -3.51
CA TYR A 152 -5.30 5.30 -3.77
C TYR A 152 -5.43 5.76 -5.24
N GLU A 153 -5.29 4.84 -6.19
CA GLU A 153 -5.37 5.15 -7.62
C GLU A 153 -6.79 5.57 -8.03
N HIS A 154 -7.82 4.93 -7.46
CA HIS A 154 -9.21 5.31 -7.69
C HIS A 154 -9.47 6.76 -7.24
N GLN A 155 -9.09 7.11 -6.01
CA GLN A 155 -9.26 8.48 -5.49
C GLN A 155 -8.50 9.51 -6.33
N ARG A 156 -7.28 9.17 -6.75
CA ARG A 156 -6.46 10.02 -7.62
C ARG A 156 -7.12 10.22 -8.98
N THR A 157 -7.62 9.16 -9.61
CA THR A 157 -8.31 9.21 -10.90
C THR A 157 -9.56 10.08 -10.83
N VAL A 158 -10.42 9.86 -9.83
CA VAL A 158 -11.61 10.68 -9.61
C VAL A 158 -11.25 12.16 -9.41
N SER A 159 -10.21 12.44 -8.62
CA SER A 159 -9.74 13.81 -8.39
C SER A 159 -9.26 14.51 -9.68
N VAL A 160 -8.55 13.80 -10.55
CA VAL A 160 -8.08 14.33 -11.84
C VAL A 160 -9.27 14.60 -12.76
N MET A 161 -10.16 13.63 -12.94
CA MET A 161 -11.34 13.76 -13.81
C MET A 161 -12.26 14.90 -13.39
N THR A 162 -12.50 15.04 -12.08
CA THR A 162 -13.32 16.13 -11.54
C THR A 162 -12.70 17.51 -11.80
N LYS A 163 -11.37 17.63 -11.75
CA LYS A 163 -10.67 18.89 -12.03
C LYS A 163 -10.70 19.26 -13.51
N ASP A 164 -10.60 18.29 -14.40
CA ASP A 164 -10.47 18.52 -15.84
C ASP A 164 -11.83 18.73 -16.51
N GLN A 165 -12.88 18.03 -16.07
CA GLN A 165 -14.18 18.01 -16.74
C GLN A 165 -15.28 18.77 -16.00
N GLY A 166 -15.06 19.15 -14.73
CA GLY A 166 -16.06 19.86 -13.91
C GLY A 166 -17.28 19.02 -13.52
N GLU A 167 -17.39 17.79 -14.02
CA GLU A 167 -18.47 16.84 -13.75
C GLU A 167 -17.94 15.58 -13.08
N HIS A 168 -18.75 15.00 -12.21
CA HIS A 168 -18.39 13.73 -11.58
C HIS A 168 -18.42 12.60 -12.62
N PRO A 169 -17.35 11.77 -12.77
CA PRO A 169 -17.24 10.73 -13.82
C PRO A 169 -18.40 9.72 -13.84
N GLY A 170 -19.18 9.64 -12.75
CA GLY A 170 -20.34 8.76 -12.63
C GLY A 170 -21.54 9.12 -13.54
N GLY A 171 -21.65 10.36 -14.01
CA GLY A 171 -22.79 10.78 -14.82
C GLY A 171 -22.86 10.10 -16.19
N GLU A 172 -21.73 10.09 -16.92
CA GLU A 172 -21.64 9.43 -18.23
C GLU A 172 -21.84 7.91 -18.13
N MET A 173 -21.26 7.30 -17.09
CA MET A 173 -21.40 5.86 -16.84
C MET A 173 -22.86 5.48 -16.58
N ILE A 174 -23.61 6.28 -15.82
CA ILE A 174 -25.02 6.04 -15.56
C ILE A 174 -25.83 6.08 -16.87
N GLN A 175 -25.61 7.09 -17.71
CA GLN A 175 -26.27 7.20 -19.02
C GLN A 175 -25.97 6.00 -19.92
N LEU A 176 -24.71 5.56 -19.96
CA LEU A 176 -24.30 4.37 -20.69
C LEU A 176 -25.00 3.12 -20.16
N LEU A 177 -25.01 2.90 -18.86
CA LEU A 177 -25.66 1.76 -18.21
C LEU A 177 -27.18 1.74 -18.49
N ASP A 178 -27.83 2.90 -18.52
CA ASP A 178 -29.26 2.98 -18.80
C ASP A 178 -29.58 2.75 -20.29
N SER A 179 -28.63 2.93 -21.19
CA SER A 179 -28.77 2.63 -22.63
C SER A 179 -28.56 1.16 -22.99
N MET A 180 -27.91 0.36 -22.12
CA MET A 180 -27.60 -1.06 -22.37
C MET A 180 -28.81 -1.96 -21.97
N SER A 181 -28.89 -3.13 -22.60
CA SER A 181 -29.95 -4.11 -22.29
C SER A 181 -29.76 -4.76 -20.91
N GLU A 182 -30.81 -5.41 -20.41
CA GLU A 182 -30.77 -6.12 -19.11
C GLU A 182 -29.74 -7.26 -19.12
N THR A 183 -29.57 -7.94 -20.27
CA THR A 183 -28.58 -9.02 -20.41
C THR A 183 -27.13 -8.53 -20.42
N GLU A 184 -26.89 -7.32 -20.92
CA GLU A 184 -25.55 -6.74 -21.03
C GLU A 184 -25.09 -6.07 -19.71
N ALA A 185 -25.97 -5.32 -19.04
CA ALA A 185 -25.60 -4.49 -17.91
C ALA A 185 -26.57 -4.53 -16.73
N GLY A 186 -27.59 -5.37 -16.74
CA GLY A 186 -28.67 -5.34 -15.73
C GLY A 186 -28.18 -5.54 -14.30
N LEU A 187 -27.28 -6.52 -14.05
CA LEU A 187 -26.71 -6.75 -12.71
C LEU A 187 -25.86 -5.56 -12.28
N PHE A 188 -24.95 -5.09 -13.15
CA PHE A 188 -24.08 -3.96 -12.85
C PHE A 188 -24.90 -2.69 -12.52
N ARG A 189 -25.92 -2.42 -13.33
CA ARG A 189 -26.86 -1.30 -13.11
C ARG A 189 -27.55 -1.38 -11.75
N ARG A 190 -28.05 -2.55 -11.34
CA ARG A 190 -28.68 -2.75 -10.02
C ARG A 190 -27.67 -2.52 -8.88
N MET A 191 -26.47 -3.04 -9.01
CA MET A 191 -25.40 -2.85 -8.01
C MET A 191 -25.01 -1.37 -7.90
N HIS A 192 -24.89 -0.69 -9.03
CA HIS A 192 -24.58 0.74 -9.06
C HIS A 192 -25.70 1.57 -8.40
N LYS A 193 -26.98 1.35 -8.79
CA LYS A 193 -28.14 2.03 -8.18
C LYS A 193 -28.31 1.72 -6.69
N GLY A 194 -27.82 0.58 -6.24
CA GLY A 194 -27.76 0.19 -4.83
C GLY A 194 -26.59 0.79 -4.04
N GLY A 195 -25.75 1.64 -4.64
CA GLY A 195 -24.62 2.26 -3.98
C GLY A 195 -23.47 1.30 -3.66
N LEU A 196 -23.47 0.08 -4.24
CA LEU A 196 -22.48 -0.93 -3.88
C LEU A 196 -21.06 -0.57 -4.32
N PHE A 197 -20.92 0.23 -5.39
CA PHE A 197 -19.59 0.70 -5.83
C PHE A 197 -19.02 1.80 -4.94
N GLU A 198 -19.88 2.55 -4.24
CA GLU A 198 -19.44 3.55 -3.25
C GLU A 198 -18.83 2.89 -2.00
N MET A 199 -19.15 1.61 -1.77
CA MET A 199 -18.58 0.82 -0.67
C MET A 199 -17.21 0.24 -1.01
N MET A 200 -16.78 0.29 -2.28
CA MET A 200 -15.44 -0.17 -2.69
C MET A 200 -14.39 0.66 -1.94
N GLY A 201 -13.37 -0.03 -1.41
CA GLY A 201 -12.33 0.62 -0.60
C GLY A 201 -12.75 0.95 0.84
N SER A 202 -13.99 0.68 1.26
CA SER A 202 -14.44 0.84 2.65
C SER A 202 -13.77 -0.14 3.61
N ASP A 203 -13.84 0.17 4.92
CA ASP A 203 -13.31 -0.73 5.95
C ASP A 203 -14.06 -2.08 5.93
N GLY A 204 -15.39 -2.07 5.75
CA GLY A 204 -16.17 -3.30 5.64
C GLY A 204 -15.80 -4.17 4.43
N ALA A 205 -15.48 -3.56 3.27
CA ALA A 205 -14.99 -4.30 2.11
C ALA A 205 -13.63 -4.96 2.38
N PHE A 206 -12.73 -4.25 3.06
CA PHE A 206 -11.45 -4.79 3.49
C PHE A 206 -11.61 -5.96 4.47
N GLU A 207 -12.41 -5.79 5.51
CA GLU A 207 -12.67 -6.82 6.53
C GLU A 207 -13.29 -8.07 5.92
N PHE A 208 -14.23 -7.91 4.99
CA PHE A 208 -14.85 -9.05 4.31
C PHE A 208 -13.83 -9.83 3.47
N GLY A 209 -13.01 -9.17 2.67
CA GLY A 209 -11.97 -9.84 1.89
C GLY A 209 -10.89 -10.51 2.76
N LEU A 210 -10.48 -9.85 3.84
CA LEU A 210 -9.58 -10.42 4.83
C LEU A 210 -10.16 -11.69 5.46
N LYS A 211 -11.43 -11.66 5.86
CA LYS A 211 -12.14 -12.82 6.39
C LYS A 211 -12.18 -13.98 5.40
N LEU A 212 -12.41 -13.73 4.12
CA LEU A 212 -12.38 -14.78 3.09
C LEU A 212 -11.03 -15.45 3.01
N ILE A 213 -9.93 -14.66 3.00
CA ILE A 213 -8.56 -15.19 2.94
C ILE A 213 -8.26 -16.03 4.19
N LEU A 214 -8.51 -15.50 5.38
CA LEU A 214 -8.25 -16.22 6.64
C LEU A 214 -9.08 -17.51 6.77
N SER A 215 -10.34 -17.49 6.32
CA SER A 215 -11.18 -18.69 6.30
C SER A 215 -10.68 -19.73 5.30
N GLY A 216 -10.16 -19.30 4.14
CA GLY A 216 -9.54 -20.20 3.17
C GLY A 216 -8.29 -20.87 3.71
N ILE A 217 -7.40 -20.11 4.36
CA ILE A 217 -6.20 -20.64 5.01
C ILE A 217 -6.59 -21.65 6.10
N GLU A 218 -7.56 -21.31 6.95
CA GLU A 218 -8.06 -22.20 8.02
C GLU A 218 -8.59 -23.52 7.46
N GLN A 219 -9.28 -23.49 6.32
CA GLN A 219 -9.78 -24.69 5.67
C GLN A 219 -8.63 -25.59 5.18
N VAL A 220 -7.61 -25.00 4.57
CA VAL A 220 -6.41 -25.75 4.10
C VAL A 220 -5.68 -26.41 5.29
N ILE A 221 -5.56 -25.71 6.42
CA ILE A 221 -4.96 -26.26 7.64
C ILE A 221 -5.76 -27.47 8.13
N LYS A 222 -7.09 -27.39 8.22
CA LYS A 222 -7.96 -28.50 8.65
C LYS A 222 -7.88 -29.73 7.76
N GLU A 223 -7.68 -29.53 6.46
CA GLU A 223 -7.52 -30.64 5.49
C GLU A 223 -6.22 -31.41 5.67
N GLN A 224 -5.19 -30.80 6.27
CA GLN A 224 -3.90 -31.46 6.56
C GLN A 224 -3.88 -32.16 7.93
N GLU A 225 -4.80 -31.82 8.83
CA GLU A 225 -4.92 -32.46 10.15
C GLU A 225 -5.77 -33.76 10.11
N ASN A 226 -6.47 -34.01 8.99
CA ASN A 226 -7.30 -35.22 8.77
C ASN A 226 -6.57 -36.22 7.86
#